data_372f5cf9a87d9f0a8811011fc261377d
#
_entry.id   372f5cf9a87d9f0a8811011fc261377d
#
_cell.length_a   1.000
_cell.length_b   1.000
_cell.length_c   1.000
_cell.angle_alpha   90.00
_cell.angle_beta   90.00
_cell.angle_gamma   90.00
#
_symmetry.space_group_name_H-M   'P 1'
#
loop_
_entity.id
_entity.type
_entity.pdbx_description
1 polymer ?
#
loop_
_entity_poly.entity_id
_entity_poly.type
_entity_poly.pdbx_seq_one_letter_code
_entity_poly.pdbx_strand_id
1 'polypeptide(L)'
;MCSSDLEQLLGYVANRAHHAELGGISPGSMPPLAKSLAEEGVVIPPTFLYRGSKARFGEIEKLLTAKPYPSRSPEDNLADLKAQAAANLLGTQALQRLAATHGAGTVADYMGQIRQRAADAIARRITTLEPGRHTATERLDDGTQLKATIEVGDGKIRIDFTGTDALHSGNFNATPAIVQSAVIYVVRLLVNEPVPLNEGLMEHVEITLPRCLLNPEFPDDPAQAPPVVGGNVETSQRLVNLLLKPFGIVAASQGTMNNLIFGNERCSYYETIGGGTGAGPGFDGADAVHSHMTNTAITDPEVLEWRFPVRLERFAIRKNSGGQGEFTGGNGIVREMVFTEPVSLSLLTQNRTQGPYGLNGGQAGHPGEQHLAKRNGQEIELASVAQQELEASDRLIIKTPGGGGWGEIN
;
A
#
# COMPACT_ATOMS: atom_id res chain seq x y z
N MET A 1 7.55 -19.43 -15.82
CA MET A 1 7.86 -20.47 -16.83
C MET A 1 9.36 -20.53 -17.02
N CYS A 2 9.97 -21.70 -16.91
CA CYS A 2 11.39 -21.88 -17.20
C CYS A 2 11.59 -21.84 -18.72
N SER A 3 12.66 -21.23 -19.20
CA SER A 3 13.11 -21.37 -20.58
C SER A 3 13.55 -22.83 -20.80
N SER A 4 12.80 -23.59 -21.60
CA SER A 4 13.07 -25.04 -21.82
C SER A 4 14.09 -25.33 -22.92
N ASP A 5 14.61 -24.31 -23.60
CA ASP A 5 15.52 -24.48 -24.74
C ASP A 5 16.99 -24.28 -24.40
N LEU A 6 17.29 -23.95 -23.14
CA LEU A 6 18.65 -23.92 -22.59
C LEU A 6 18.78 -25.09 -21.62
N GLU A 7 19.82 -25.83 -21.69
CA GLU A 7 20.17 -26.92 -20.73
C GLU A 7 20.29 -26.35 -19.28
N GLN A 8 20.30 -25.04 -19.13
CA GLN A 8 20.47 -24.36 -17.86
C GLN A 8 19.34 -23.34 -17.63
N LEU A 9 18.74 -23.38 -16.43
CA LEU A 9 17.77 -22.39 -15.98
C LEU A 9 18.44 -21.01 -15.83
N LEU A 10 17.99 -20.01 -16.58
CA LEU A 10 18.50 -18.63 -16.50
C LEU A 10 17.79 -17.82 -15.41
N GLY A 11 16.49 -18.01 -15.21
CA GLY A 11 15.72 -17.30 -14.21
C GLY A 11 14.22 -17.53 -14.35
N TYR A 12 13.45 -16.80 -13.53
CA TYR A 12 12.00 -16.79 -13.52
C TYR A 12 11.48 -15.41 -13.88
N VAL A 13 10.35 -15.36 -14.56
CA VAL A 13 9.60 -14.12 -14.79
C VAL A 13 8.35 -14.14 -13.93
N ALA A 14 8.17 -13.09 -13.15
CA ALA A 14 7.02 -12.93 -12.28
C ALA A 14 6.38 -11.56 -12.50
N ASN A 15 5.08 -11.48 -12.29
CA ASN A 15 4.35 -10.23 -12.19
C ASN A 15 3.39 -10.26 -11.01
N ARG A 16 2.90 -9.08 -10.62
CA ARG A 16 1.85 -8.91 -9.62
C ARG A 16 0.84 -7.91 -10.17
N ALA A 17 -0.43 -8.19 -9.98
CA ALA A 17 -1.53 -7.28 -10.29
C ALA A 17 -2.55 -7.30 -9.15
N HIS A 18 -3.33 -6.21 -9.02
CA HIS A 18 -4.46 -6.13 -8.12
C HIS A 18 -5.73 -6.30 -8.94
N HIS A 19 -6.60 -7.21 -8.51
CA HIS A 19 -7.94 -7.34 -9.09
C HIS A 19 -8.85 -6.24 -8.53
N ALA A 20 -9.80 -5.76 -9.33
CA ALA A 20 -10.79 -4.78 -8.88
C ALA A 20 -11.70 -5.34 -7.79
N GLU A 21 -11.98 -6.66 -7.85
CA GLU A 21 -12.71 -7.39 -6.81
C GLU A 21 -12.41 -8.89 -6.90
N LEU A 22 -12.54 -9.60 -5.79
CA LEU A 22 -12.41 -11.06 -5.67
C LEU A 22 -13.50 -11.66 -4.77
N GLY A 23 -14.69 -11.06 -4.72
CA GLY A 23 -15.76 -11.47 -3.82
C GLY A 23 -15.69 -10.75 -2.47
N GLY A 24 -15.89 -11.49 -1.38
CA GLY A 24 -15.95 -10.93 -0.04
C GLY A 24 -17.32 -10.36 0.33
N ILE A 25 -17.45 -9.90 1.58
CA ILE A 25 -18.73 -9.44 2.14
C ILE A 25 -19.16 -8.07 1.63
N SER A 26 -18.24 -7.30 1.03
CA SER A 26 -18.54 -5.97 0.48
C SER A 26 -18.10 -5.85 -0.98
N PRO A 27 -18.78 -5.04 -1.81
CA PRO A 27 -18.29 -4.69 -3.14
C PRO A 27 -16.88 -4.08 -3.08
N GLY A 28 -16.05 -4.31 -4.12
CA GLY A 28 -14.68 -3.82 -4.18
C GLY A 28 -13.65 -4.59 -3.36
N SER A 29 -14.05 -5.72 -2.72
CA SER A 29 -13.17 -6.63 -1.96
C SER A 29 -12.25 -5.96 -0.93
N MET A 30 -12.72 -4.85 -0.36
CA MET A 30 -12.05 -4.16 0.75
C MET A 30 -13.04 -3.90 1.90
N PRO A 31 -13.61 -4.96 2.50
CA PRO A 31 -14.56 -4.80 3.59
C PRO A 31 -13.86 -4.20 4.82
N PRO A 32 -14.27 -3.00 5.27
CA PRO A 32 -13.58 -2.32 6.36
C PRO A 32 -13.74 -3.04 7.71
N LEU A 33 -14.77 -3.84 7.83
CA LEU A 33 -15.14 -4.52 9.09
C LEU A 33 -14.88 -6.04 9.04
N ALA A 34 -14.15 -6.56 8.05
CA ALA A 34 -13.82 -7.97 7.94
C ALA A 34 -13.14 -8.52 9.21
N LYS A 35 -13.48 -9.75 9.57
CA LYS A 35 -12.94 -10.47 10.73
C LYS A 35 -12.14 -11.71 10.32
N SER A 36 -12.21 -12.10 9.06
CA SER A 36 -11.46 -13.23 8.50
C SER A 36 -11.05 -12.95 7.06
N LEU A 37 -10.03 -13.66 6.60
CA LEU A 37 -9.55 -13.59 5.22
C LEU A 37 -10.64 -14.01 4.21
N ALA A 38 -11.50 -14.96 4.57
CA ALA A 38 -12.63 -15.39 3.75
C ALA A 38 -13.62 -14.25 3.49
N GLU A 39 -13.82 -13.35 4.44
CA GLU A 39 -14.69 -12.19 4.31
C GLU A 39 -14.12 -11.13 3.36
N GLU A 40 -12.81 -11.12 3.15
CA GLU A 40 -12.14 -10.20 2.21
C GLU A 40 -12.24 -10.67 0.75
N GLY A 41 -12.46 -11.96 0.52
CA GLY A 41 -12.65 -12.51 -0.81
C GLY A 41 -12.15 -13.93 -0.98
N VAL A 42 -12.16 -14.37 -2.23
CA VAL A 42 -11.71 -15.72 -2.61
C VAL A 42 -10.18 -15.82 -2.46
N VAL A 43 -9.74 -16.80 -1.70
CA VAL A 43 -8.31 -17.16 -1.59
C VAL A 43 -7.98 -18.17 -2.68
N ILE A 44 -7.07 -17.81 -3.58
CA ILE A 44 -6.57 -18.69 -4.64
C ILE A 44 -5.25 -19.30 -4.15
N PRO A 45 -5.21 -20.59 -3.81
CA PRO A 45 -3.96 -21.25 -3.43
C PRO A 45 -3.00 -21.34 -4.63
N PRO A 46 -1.70 -21.62 -4.41
CA PRO A 46 -0.76 -21.82 -5.50
C PRO A 46 -1.30 -22.82 -6.54
N THR A 47 -1.63 -22.32 -7.72
CA THR A 47 -2.36 -23.06 -8.75
C THR A 47 -1.72 -22.84 -10.11
N PHE A 48 -1.60 -23.90 -10.91
CA PHE A 48 -1.11 -23.81 -12.28
C PHE A 48 -2.19 -23.20 -13.20
N LEU A 49 -1.94 -22.04 -13.78
CA LEU A 49 -2.77 -21.49 -14.88
C LEU A 49 -2.56 -22.27 -16.18
N TYR A 50 -1.34 -22.76 -16.39
CA TYR A 50 -0.97 -23.65 -17.48
C TYR A 50 -0.12 -24.81 -16.98
N ARG A 51 -0.33 -26.00 -17.55
CA ARG A 51 0.54 -27.15 -17.35
C ARG A 51 1.01 -27.63 -18.74
N GLY A 52 2.27 -27.29 -19.06
CA GLY A 52 2.70 -27.33 -20.47
C GLY A 52 1.89 -26.33 -21.29
N SER A 53 1.38 -26.77 -22.44
CA SER A 53 0.51 -25.95 -23.31
C SER A 53 -0.98 -25.97 -22.90
N LYS A 54 -1.37 -26.77 -21.91
CA LYS A 54 -2.78 -26.94 -21.52
C LYS A 54 -3.18 -25.90 -20.49
N ALA A 55 -4.13 -25.04 -20.87
CA ALA A 55 -4.74 -24.07 -19.96
C ALA A 55 -5.68 -24.74 -18.92
N ARG A 56 -5.71 -24.19 -17.69
CA ARG A 56 -6.47 -24.71 -16.54
C ARG A 56 -7.41 -23.66 -15.93
N PHE A 57 -7.82 -22.67 -16.68
CA PHE A 57 -8.66 -21.57 -16.17
C PHE A 57 -10.00 -22.03 -15.59
N GLY A 58 -10.57 -23.15 -16.05
CA GLY A 58 -11.79 -23.69 -15.46
C GLY A 58 -11.66 -24.17 -14.01
N GLU A 59 -10.45 -24.44 -13.51
CA GLU A 59 -10.21 -24.72 -12.10
C GLU A 59 -10.23 -23.44 -11.27
N ILE A 60 -9.66 -22.36 -11.83
CA ILE A 60 -9.68 -21.04 -11.21
C ILE A 60 -11.12 -20.50 -11.16
N GLU A 61 -11.87 -20.64 -12.24
CA GLU A 61 -13.28 -20.22 -12.28
C GLU A 61 -14.13 -20.89 -11.18
N LYS A 62 -13.90 -22.18 -10.93
CA LYS A 62 -14.55 -22.87 -9.81
C LYS A 62 -14.18 -22.28 -8.44
N LEU A 63 -12.93 -21.86 -8.25
CA LEU A 63 -12.50 -21.20 -7.03
C LEU A 63 -13.15 -19.83 -6.90
N LEU A 64 -13.14 -19.02 -7.96
CA LEU A 64 -13.72 -17.68 -7.99
C LEU A 64 -15.23 -17.67 -7.71
N THR A 65 -15.94 -18.74 -8.12
CA THR A 65 -17.39 -18.86 -7.94
C THR A 65 -17.78 -19.68 -6.70
N ALA A 66 -16.80 -20.13 -5.90
CA ALA A 66 -17.05 -20.91 -4.70
C ALA A 66 -17.65 -20.06 -3.56
N LYS A 67 -18.57 -20.67 -2.80
CA LYS A 67 -19.12 -20.06 -1.57
C LYS A 67 -18.06 -20.07 -0.45
N PRO A 68 -18.19 -19.21 0.61
CA PRO A 68 -19.39 -18.42 0.92
C PRO A 68 -19.47 -17.05 0.20
N TYR A 69 -18.35 -16.46 -0.22
CA TYR A 69 -18.28 -15.09 -0.75
C TYR A 69 -17.65 -15.06 -2.15
N PRO A 70 -18.34 -15.57 -3.19
CA PRO A 70 -17.79 -15.67 -4.53
C PRO A 70 -17.50 -14.30 -5.14
N SER A 71 -16.60 -14.28 -6.13
CA SER A 71 -16.40 -13.12 -6.99
C SER A 71 -17.70 -12.72 -7.69
N ARG A 72 -17.91 -11.40 -7.82
CA ARG A 72 -19.04 -10.80 -8.55
C ARG A 72 -18.75 -10.65 -10.03
N SER A 73 -17.46 -10.66 -10.41
CA SER A 73 -16.99 -10.48 -11.80
C SER A 73 -15.94 -11.54 -12.17
N PRO A 74 -16.25 -12.84 -12.11
CA PRO A 74 -15.29 -13.91 -12.39
C PRO A 74 -14.70 -13.85 -13.80
N GLU A 75 -15.43 -13.33 -14.78
CA GLU A 75 -14.95 -13.15 -16.16
C GLU A 75 -13.81 -12.12 -16.23
N ASP A 76 -13.95 -10.99 -15.53
CA ASP A 76 -12.90 -9.97 -15.45
C ASP A 76 -11.65 -10.51 -14.73
N ASN A 77 -11.84 -11.25 -13.63
CA ASN A 77 -10.73 -11.89 -12.92
C ASN A 77 -9.97 -12.89 -13.83
N LEU A 78 -10.71 -13.67 -14.63
CA LEU A 78 -10.09 -14.58 -15.59
C LEU A 78 -9.37 -13.83 -16.72
N ALA A 79 -9.90 -12.71 -17.17
CA ALA A 79 -9.25 -11.86 -18.17
C ALA A 79 -7.94 -11.28 -17.62
N ASP A 80 -7.93 -10.79 -16.38
CA ASP A 80 -6.73 -10.29 -15.69
C ASP A 80 -5.66 -11.39 -15.55
N LEU A 81 -6.05 -12.59 -15.14
CA LEU A 81 -5.12 -13.73 -15.03
C LEU A 81 -4.54 -14.14 -16.38
N LYS A 82 -5.33 -14.07 -17.46
CA LYS A 82 -4.83 -14.31 -18.83
C LYS A 82 -3.84 -13.23 -19.25
N ALA A 83 -4.13 -11.97 -18.94
CA ALA A 83 -3.21 -10.84 -19.19
C ALA A 83 -1.90 -11.00 -18.43
N GLN A 84 -1.95 -11.40 -17.16
CA GLN A 84 -0.75 -11.71 -16.35
C GLN A 84 0.08 -12.85 -16.97
N ALA A 85 -0.58 -13.92 -17.41
CA ALA A 85 0.10 -15.03 -18.08
C ALA A 85 0.77 -14.59 -19.42
N ALA A 86 0.09 -13.73 -20.19
CA ALA A 86 0.65 -13.16 -21.41
C ALA A 86 1.86 -12.27 -21.14
N ALA A 87 1.80 -11.43 -20.08
CA ALA A 87 2.93 -10.61 -19.64
C ALA A 87 4.14 -11.46 -19.23
N ASN A 88 3.92 -12.56 -18.50
CA ASN A 88 4.99 -13.50 -18.16
C ASN A 88 5.59 -14.18 -19.40
N LEU A 89 4.78 -14.55 -20.38
CA LEU A 89 5.26 -15.13 -21.63
C LEU A 89 6.13 -14.11 -22.41
N LEU A 90 5.69 -12.86 -22.51
CA LEU A 90 6.46 -11.79 -23.16
C LEU A 90 7.81 -11.56 -22.46
N GLY A 91 7.81 -11.50 -21.12
CA GLY A 91 9.04 -11.37 -20.32
C GLY A 91 9.99 -12.55 -20.52
N THR A 92 9.46 -13.78 -20.58
CA THR A 92 10.26 -14.99 -20.87
C THR A 92 10.90 -14.91 -22.27
N GLN A 93 10.12 -14.52 -23.28
CA GLN A 93 10.65 -14.35 -24.64
C GLN A 93 11.70 -13.23 -24.73
N ALA A 94 11.50 -12.13 -23.98
CA ALA A 94 12.49 -11.05 -23.92
C ALA A 94 13.81 -11.54 -23.32
N LEU A 95 13.77 -12.28 -22.22
CA LEU A 95 14.95 -12.84 -21.57
C LEU A 95 15.66 -13.87 -22.48
N GLN A 96 14.91 -14.72 -23.19
CA GLN A 96 15.42 -15.65 -24.19
C GLN A 96 16.13 -14.92 -25.35
N ARG A 97 15.55 -13.83 -25.87
CA ARG A 97 16.18 -13.02 -26.91
C ARG A 97 17.50 -12.40 -26.43
N LEU A 98 17.56 -11.89 -25.20
CA LEU A 98 18.81 -11.39 -24.63
C LEU A 98 19.86 -12.48 -24.54
N ALA A 99 19.47 -13.67 -24.06
CA ALA A 99 20.38 -14.81 -23.96
C ALA A 99 20.86 -15.30 -25.35
N ALA A 100 19.99 -15.32 -26.37
CA ALA A 100 20.35 -15.66 -27.74
C ALA A 100 21.32 -14.65 -28.38
N THR A 101 21.14 -13.35 -28.06
CA THR A 101 21.96 -12.26 -28.63
C THR A 101 23.33 -12.15 -27.96
N HIS A 102 23.41 -12.29 -26.64
CA HIS A 102 24.58 -11.99 -25.84
C HIS A 102 25.23 -13.22 -25.16
N GLY A 103 24.56 -14.36 -25.24
CA GLY A 103 24.95 -15.58 -24.50
C GLY A 103 24.34 -15.60 -23.09
N ALA A 104 23.85 -16.78 -22.66
CA ALA A 104 23.20 -16.95 -21.35
C ALA A 104 24.14 -16.59 -20.17
N GLY A 105 25.41 -16.95 -20.24
CA GLY A 105 26.43 -16.59 -19.23
C GLY A 105 26.56 -15.06 -19.06
N THR A 106 26.71 -14.35 -20.18
CA THR A 106 26.80 -12.89 -20.16
C THR A 106 25.55 -12.25 -19.50
N VAL A 107 24.35 -12.73 -19.84
CA VAL A 107 23.10 -12.19 -19.24
C VAL A 107 23.08 -12.46 -17.73
N ALA A 108 23.43 -13.68 -17.29
CA ALA A 108 23.50 -14.03 -15.88
C ALA A 108 24.52 -13.16 -15.11
N ASP A 109 25.71 -12.92 -15.70
CA ASP A 109 26.74 -12.09 -15.13
C ASP A 109 26.27 -10.63 -14.95
N TYR A 110 25.60 -10.07 -15.96
CA TYR A 110 25.04 -8.70 -15.85
C TYR A 110 23.92 -8.61 -14.82
N MET A 111 23.05 -9.63 -14.70
CA MET A 111 22.05 -9.68 -13.63
C MET A 111 22.72 -9.69 -12.26
N GLY A 112 23.81 -10.44 -12.08
CA GLY A 112 24.63 -10.44 -10.88
C GLY A 112 25.26 -9.08 -10.60
N GLN A 113 25.83 -8.41 -11.60
CA GLN A 113 26.44 -7.07 -11.47
C GLN A 113 25.41 -5.98 -11.12
N ILE A 114 24.19 -6.03 -11.67
CA ILE A 114 23.11 -5.12 -11.32
C ILE A 114 22.73 -5.27 -9.83
N ARG A 115 22.64 -6.52 -9.35
CA ARG A 115 22.39 -6.80 -7.93
C ARG A 115 23.56 -6.29 -7.07
N GLN A 116 24.80 -6.58 -7.44
CA GLN A 116 25.99 -6.15 -6.71
C GLN A 116 26.08 -4.64 -6.63
N ARG A 117 25.78 -3.93 -7.73
CA ARG A 117 25.74 -2.46 -7.73
C ARG A 117 24.77 -1.88 -6.70
N ALA A 118 23.62 -2.51 -6.50
CA ALA A 118 22.67 -2.09 -5.47
C ALA A 118 23.19 -2.40 -4.05
N ALA A 119 23.83 -3.57 -3.87
CA ALA A 119 24.47 -3.95 -2.62
C ALA A 119 25.62 -2.98 -2.24
N ASP A 120 26.47 -2.63 -3.18
CA ASP A 120 27.55 -1.67 -2.96
C ASP A 120 27.01 -0.27 -2.62
N ALA A 121 25.90 0.15 -3.23
CA ALA A 121 25.29 1.44 -2.96
C ALA A 121 24.75 1.53 -1.52
N ILE A 122 24.06 0.51 -1.03
CA ILE A 122 23.62 0.48 0.37
C ILE A 122 24.81 0.34 1.33
N ALA A 123 25.83 -0.43 1.02
CA ALA A 123 27.03 -0.54 1.82
C ALA A 123 27.70 0.83 2.00
N ARG A 124 27.91 1.58 0.91
CA ARG A 124 28.43 2.96 0.97
C ARG A 124 27.54 3.87 1.80
N ARG A 125 26.22 3.77 1.61
CA ARG A 125 25.28 4.61 2.38
C ARG A 125 25.39 4.37 3.87
N ILE A 126 25.47 3.11 4.31
CA ILE A 126 25.59 2.74 5.72
C ILE A 126 26.81 3.39 6.38
N THR A 127 27.93 3.52 5.68
CA THR A 127 29.14 4.16 6.24
C THR A 127 28.96 5.66 6.50
N THR A 128 27.94 6.29 5.93
CA THR A 128 27.64 7.72 6.12
C THR A 128 26.49 7.97 7.09
N LEU A 129 25.80 6.93 7.53
CA LEU A 129 24.78 7.02 8.58
C LEU A 129 25.46 7.06 9.95
N GLU A 130 24.90 7.81 10.89
CA GLU A 130 25.39 7.82 12.26
C GLU A 130 25.14 6.44 12.89
N PRO A 131 26.18 5.78 13.40
CA PRO A 131 26.01 4.54 14.15
C PRO A 131 25.15 4.77 15.40
N GLY A 132 24.26 3.83 15.69
CA GLY A 132 23.43 3.97 16.87
C GLY A 132 22.22 3.04 16.85
N ARG A 133 21.47 3.08 17.95
CA ARG A 133 20.24 2.32 18.13
C ARG A 133 19.09 3.26 18.46
N HIS A 134 18.10 3.31 17.61
CA HIS A 134 16.97 4.22 17.72
C HIS A 134 15.68 3.42 17.70
N THR A 135 14.74 3.77 18.57
CA THR A 135 13.42 3.15 18.61
C THR A 135 12.37 4.17 18.23
N ALA A 136 11.47 3.77 17.38
CA ALA A 136 10.29 4.55 17.01
C ALA A 136 9.01 3.76 17.29
N THR A 137 7.94 4.50 17.50
CA THR A 137 6.59 3.96 17.69
C THR A 137 5.62 4.79 16.87
N GLU A 138 4.70 4.12 16.24
CA GLU A 138 3.53 4.68 15.55
C GLU A 138 2.27 4.01 16.09
N ARG A 139 1.14 4.73 16.07
CA ARG A 139 -0.15 4.17 16.50
C ARG A 139 -1.18 4.34 15.40
N LEU A 140 -1.94 3.29 15.15
CA LEU A 140 -3.16 3.38 14.35
C LEU A 140 -4.22 4.15 15.14
N ASP A 141 -5.28 4.59 14.45
CA ASP A 141 -6.34 5.42 15.08
C ASP A 141 -7.11 4.69 16.19
N ASP A 142 -7.13 3.38 16.20
CA ASP A 142 -7.69 2.55 17.27
C ASP A 142 -6.74 2.31 18.46
N GLY A 143 -5.54 2.89 18.41
CA GLY A 143 -4.51 2.78 19.43
C GLY A 143 -3.52 1.63 19.22
N THR A 144 -3.74 0.73 18.25
CA THR A 144 -2.82 -0.38 17.93
C THR A 144 -1.42 0.14 17.64
N GLN A 145 -0.43 -0.44 18.29
CA GLN A 145 0.97 0.00 18.26
C GLN A 145 1.78 -0.75 17.21
N LEU A 146 2.49 0.01 16.39
CA LEU A 146 3.61 -0.44 15.56
C LEU A 146 4.90 0.06 16.21
N LYS A 147 5.91 -0.80 16.35
CA LYS A 147 7.20 -0.44 16.92
C LYS A 147 8.34 -1.01 16.10
N ALA A 148 9.37 -0.21 15.89
CA ALA A 148 10.61 -0.64 15.27
C ALA A 148 11.80 -0.10 16.05
N THR A 149 12.80 -0.95 16.27
CA THR A 149 14.13 -0.56 16.72
C THR A 149 15.09 -0.73 15.56
N ILE A 150 15.73 0.36 15.15
CA ILE A 150 16.72 0.36 14.07
C ILE A 150 18.09 0.55 14.67
N GLU A 151 19.00 -0.37 14.35
CA GLU A 151 20.40 -0.31 14.74
C GLU A 151 21.27 -0.20 13.49
N VAL A 152 22.09 0.84 13.44
CA VAL A 152 23.09 1.05 12.38
C VAL A 152 24.47 0.79 13.00
N GLY A 153 25.18 -0.18 12.47
CA GLY A 153 26.53 -0.55 12.97
C GLY A 153 27.08 -1.77 12.24
N ASP A 154 28.37 -1.99 12.33
CA ASP A 154 29.08 -3.14 11.73
C ASP A 154 28.80 -3.35 10.24
N GLY A 155 28.59 -2.25 9.49
CA GLY A 155 28.27 -2.29 8.06
C GLY A 155 26.87 -2.81 7.73
N LYS A 156 25.94 -2.81 8.71
CA LYS A 156 24.59 -3.30 8.58
C LYS A 156 23.54 -2.35 9.17
N ILE A 157 22.32 -2.51 8.69
CA ILE A 157 21.11 -1.96 9.30
C ILE A 157 20.31 -3.16 9.84
N ARG A 158 20.08 -3.19 11.15
CA ARG A 158 19.21 -4.19 11.80
C ARG A 158 17.90 -3.54 12.18
N ILE A 159 16.79 -4.13 11.78
CA ILE A 159 15.44 -3.63 12.05
C ILE A 159 14.70 -4.70 12.85
N ASP A 160 14.34 -4.37 14.07
CA ASP A 160 13.63 -5.27 14.99
C ASP A 160 12.24 -4.71 15.32
N PHE A 161 11.19 -5.45 14.94
CA PHE A 161 9.80 -5.10 15.19
C PHE A 161 9.24 -5.62 16.51
N THR A 162 10.10 -6.11 17.41
CA THR A 162 9.70 -6.55 18.77
C THR A 162 9.03 -5.42 19.54
N GLY A 163 7.85 -5.71 20.09
CA GLY A 163 6.99 -4.74 20.79
C GLY A 163 5.93 -4.10 19.90
N THR A 164 5.82 -4.50 18.64
CA THR A 164 4.58 -4.32 17.86
C THR A 164 3.48 -5.17 18.47
N ASP A 165 2.25 -4.63 18.51
CA ASP A 165 1.10 -5.32 19.11
C ASP A 165 0.81 -6.66 18.45
N ALA A 166 0.13 -7.53 19.19
CA ALA A 166 -0.33 -8.83 18.74
C ALA A 166 -1.29 -8.70 17.53
N LEU A 167 -1.85 -9.83 17.10
CA LEU A 167 -2.82 -9.91 16.03
C LEU A 167 -3.93 -8.87 16.20
N HIS A 168 -4.17 -8.07 15.17
CA HIS A 168 -5.27 -7.10 15.13
C HIS A 168 -6.60 -7.81 14.85
N SER A 169 -7.66 -7.42 15.55
CA SER A 169 -9.00 -8.05 15.45
C SER A 169 -9.76 -7.71 14.16
N GLY A 170 -9.31 -6.73 13.40
CA GLY A 170 -9.79 -6.33 12.08
C GLY A 170 -8.71 -6.51 11.02
N ASN A 171 -8.83 -5.85 9.89
CA ASN A 171 -8.07 -6.09 8.68
C ASN A 171 -6.73 -5.34 8.56
N PHE A 172 -6.21 -4.72 9.63
CA PHE A 172 -4.93 -4.03 9.62
C PHE A 172 -3.70 -4.95 9.80
N ASN A 173 -3.90 -6.27 9.87
CA ASN A 173 -2.77 -7.19 9.85
C ASN A 173 -2.03 -7.13 8.53
N ALA A 174 -0.71 -7.28 8.57
CA ALA A 174 0.14 -7.26 7.38
C ALA A 174 0.97 -8.54 7.28
N THR A 175 1.32 -8.92 6.06
CA THR A 175 2.20 -10.08 5.83
C THR A 175 3.66 -9.68 5.93
N PRO A 176 4.59 -10.61 6.19
CA PRO A 176 6.03 -10.35 6.11
C PRO A 176 6.48 -9.74 4.77
N ALA A 177 5.80 -10.07 3.68
CA ALA A 177 6.07 -9.49 2.36
C ALA A 177 5.79 -7.99 2.31
N ILE A 178 4.75 -7.50 2.99
CA ILE A 178 4.45 -6.07 3.12
C ILE A 178 5.54 -5.37 3.94
N VAL A 179 5.98 -5.99 5.04
CA VAL A 179 7.08 -5.46 5.87
C VAL A 179 8.36 -5.32 5.04
N GLN A 180 8.75 -6.38 4.32
CA GLN A 180 9.91 -6.37 3.44
C GLN A 180 9.79 -5.30 2.34
N SER A 181 8.58 -5.11 1.78
CA SER A 181 8.31 -4.08 0.77
C SER A 181 8.47 -2.67 1.34
N ALA A 182 8.01 -2.41 2.56
CA ALA A 182 8.21 -1.13 3.23
C ALA A 182 9.69 -0.88 3.57
N VAL A 183 10.40 -1.91 4.04
CA VAL A 183 11.83 -1.81 4.35
C VAL A 183 12.65 -1.52 3.10
N ILE A 184 12.48 -2.28 2.00
CA ILE A 184 13.25 -2.04 0.77
C ILE A 184 12.94 -0.67 0.16
N TYR A 185 11.69 -0.18 0.30
CA TYR A 185 11.31 1.16 -0.10
C TYR A 185 12.12 2.22 0.68
N VAL A 186 12.15 2.12 2.01
CA VAL A 186 12.91 3.06 2.85
C VAL A 186 14.41 2.98 2.58
N VAL A 187 14.97 1.78 2.47
CA VAL A 187 16.38 1.57 2.11
C VAL A 187 16.71 2.21 0.75
N ARG A 188 15.80 2.09 -0.23
CA ARG A 188 15.96 2.72 -1.54
C ARG A 188 15.97 4.26 -1.45
N LEU A 189 15.17 4.86 -0.56
CA LEU A 189 15.21 6.31 -0.30
C LEU A 189 16.54 6.72 0.35
N LEU A 190 17.01 5.93 1.33
CA LEU A 190 18.30 6.22 2.01
C LEU A 190 19.48 6.23 1.05
N VAL A 191 19.53 5.32 0.06
CA VAL A 191 20.62 5.19 -0.89
C VAL A 191 20.78 6.44 -1.74
N ASN A 192 19.68 7.10 -2.14
CA ASN A 192 19.69 8.35 -2.93
C ASN A 192 20.63 8.33 -4.17
N GLU A 193 20.83 7.18 -4.79
CA GLU A 193 21.60 6.98 -6.02
C GLU A 193 20.70 6.32 -7.09
N PRO A 194 20.94 6.53 -8.39
CA PRO A 194 20.16 5.92 -9.47
C PRO A 194 20.52 4.44 -9.63
N VAL A 195 20.10 3.60 -8.69
CA VAL A 195 20.27 2.15 -8.76
C VAL A 195 18.90 1.48 -9.01
N PRO A 196 18.85 0.41 -9.82
CA PRO A 196 17.64 -0.38 -10.00
C PRO A 196 17.17 -0.99 -8.68
N LEU A 197 15.86 -1.01 -8.47
CA LEU A 197 15.27 -1.73 -7.34
C LEU A 197 15.48 -3.24 -7.53
N ASN A 198 16.23 -3.85 -6.62
CA ASN A 198 16.45 -5.29 -6.58
C ASN A 198 16.90 -5.71 -5.17
N GLU A 199 17.02 -7.02 -4.97
CA GLU A 199 17.37 -7.64 -3.68
C GLU A 199 18.77 -7.23 -3.17
N GLY A 200 19.68 -6.75 -4.00
CA GLY A 200 20.96 -6.21 -3.56
C GLY A 200 20.84 -5.10 -2.52
N LEU A 201 19.75 -4.30 -2.55
CA LEU A 201 19.48 -3.30 -1.52
C LEU A 201 19.28 -3.89 -0.12
N MET A 202 18.93 -5.17 -0.03
CA MET A 202 18.69 -5.87 1.24
C MET A 202 19.93 -6.65 1.74
N GLU A 203 21.03 -6.68 1.01
CA GLU A 203 22.23 -7.47 1.33
C GLU A 203 22.82 -7.15 2.72
N HIS A 204 22.70 -5.89 3.12
CA HIS A 204 23.20 -5.37 4.41
C HIS A 204 22.08 -5.03 5.40
N VAL A 205 20.87 -5.57 5.19
CA VAL A 205 19.69 -5.31 6.03
C VAL A 205 19.20 -6.60 6.66
N GLU A 206 19.12 -6.63 7.98
CA GLU A 206 18.59 -7.74 8.76
C GLU A 206 17.25 -7.35 9.38
N ILE A 207 16.24 -8.20 9.22
CA ILE A 207 14.89 -7.96 9.77
C ILE A 207 14.57 -9.03 10.81
N THR A 208 14.27 -8.58 12.04
CA THR A 208 13.69 -9.42 13.10
C THR A 208 12.19 -9.13 13.17
N LEU A 209 11.38 -10.13 12.84
CA LEU A 209 9.93 -10.02 12.76
C LEU A 209 9.26 -11.10 13.62
N PRO A 210 8.92 -10.80 14.88
CA PRO A 210 8.23 -11.75 15.77
C PRO A 210 6.79 -12.00 15.32
N ARG A 211 6.11 -12.96 15.95
CA ARG A 211 4.67 -13.16 15.80
C ARG A 211 3.92 -11.95 16.35
N CYS A 212 3.25 -11.22 15.47
CA CYS A 212 2.51 -10.00 15.75
C CYS A 212 1.58 -9.68 14.57
N LEU A 213 0.90 -8.54 14.59
CA LEU A 213 0.04 -8.12 13.47
C LEU A 213 0.79 -7.96 12.12
N LEU A 214 2.13 -7.84 12.14
CA LEU A 214 2.98 -7.77 10.95
C LEU A 214 3.46 -9.14 10.44
N ASN A 215 3.19 -10.20 11.21
CA ASN A 215 3.56 -11.58 10.89
C ASN A 215 2.53 -12.55 11.50
N PRO A 216 1.25 -12.46 11.09
CA PRO A 216 0.21 -13.37 11.58
C PRO A 216 0.42 -14.79 11.07
N GLU A 217 -0.22 -15.75 11.72
CA GLU A 217 -0.36 -17.11 11.18
C GLU A 217 -1.55 -17.16 10.23
N PHE A 218 -1.39 -17.95 9.17
CA PHE A 218 -2.45 -18.23 8.21
C PHE A 218 -2.81 -19.71 8.24
N PRO A 219 -3.86 -20.10 8.97
CA PRO A 219 -4.45 -21.44 8.87
C PRO A 219 -4.89 -21.74 7.43
N ASP A 220 -4.96 -23.05 7.11
CA ASP A 220 -5.42 -23.50 5.78
C ASP A 220 -6.87 -23.08 5.49
N ASP A 221 -7.70 -22.97 6.52
CA ASP A 221 -9.06 -22.47 6.41
C ASP A 221 -9.09 -20.94 6.43
N PRO A 222 -9.45 -20.28 5.32
CA PRO A 222 -9.51 -18.82 5.26
C PRO A 222 -10.51 -18.19 6.22
N ALA A 223 -11.51 -18.92 6.70
CA ALA A 223 -12.47 -18.44 7.69
C ALA A 223 -11.83 -18.28 9.09
N GLN A 224 -10.72 -18.95 9.35
CA GLN A 224 -9.95 -18.86 10.58
C GLN A 224 -8.69 -18.00 10.42
N ALA A 225 -8.34 -17.65 9.19
CA ALA A 225 -7.20 -16.80 8.91
C ALA A 225 -7.52 -15.32 9.15
N PRO A 226 -6.56 -14.52 9.68
CA PRO A 226 -6.78 -13.11 9.95
C PRO A 226 -6.98 -12.32 8.65
N PRO A 227 -7.83 -11.29 8.66
CA PRO A 227 -7.99 -10.37 7.53
C PRO A 227 -6.76 -9.47 7.42
N VAL A 228 -6.37 -9.08 6.19
CA VAL A 228 -5.10 -8.39 5.91
C VAL A 228 -5.20 -7.28 4.88
N VAL A 229 -6.37 -7.01 4.31
CA VAL A 229 -6.48 -6.03 3.21
C VAL A 229 -6.04 -4.63 3.62
N GLY A 230 -6.35 -4.21 4.84
CA GLY A 230 -5.88 -2.94 5.41
C GLY A 230 -4.38 -2.91 5.66
N GLY A 231 -3.74 -4.08 5.81
CA GLY A 231 -2.29 -4.20 5.95
C GLY A 231 -1.53 -3.70 4.74
N ASN A 232 -2.05 -3.98 3.54
CA ASN A 232 -1.43 -3.52 2.30
C ASN A 232 -1.60 -2.01 2.09
N VAL A 233 -2.72 -1.43 2.48
CA VAL A 233 -3.07 -0.04 2.14
C VAL A 233 -2.83 0.95 3.29
N GLU A 234 -3.05 0.56 4.55
CA GLU A 234 -2.94 1.46 5.69
C GLU A 234 -1.71 1.17 6.55
N THR A 235 -1.55 -0.09 6.99
CA THR A 235 -0.40 -0.48 7.82
C THR A 235 0.92 -0.27 7.09
N SER A 236 0.98 -0.53 5.78
CA SER A 236 2.16 -0.29 4.95
C SER A 236 2.60 1.18 4.96
N GLN A 237 1.66 2.12 4.87
CA GLN A 237 1.94 3.55 4.94
C GLN A 237 2.49 3.96 6.31
N ARG A 238 1.89 3.43 7.38
CA ARG A 238 2.35 3.67 8.75
C ARG A 238 3.73 3.09 9.00
N LEU A 239 4.04 1.89 8.44
CA LEU A 239 5.37 1.28 8.50
C LEU A 239 6.43 2.16 7.86
N VAL A 240 6.16 2.77 6.71
CA VAL A 240 7.14 3.67 6.07
C VAL A 240 7.41 4.88 6.95
N ASN A 241 6.38 5.55 7.50
CA ASN A 241 6.57 6.66 8.44
C ASN A 241 7.36 6.21 9.67
N LEU A 242 7.01 5.05 10.27
CA LEU A 242 7.71 4.46 11.40
C LEU A 242 9.20 4.25 11.12
N LEU A 243 9.54 3.69 9.96
CA LEU A 243 10.91 3.38 9.56
C LEU A 243 11.74 4.63 9.21
N LEU A 244 11.11 5.67 8.66
CA LEU A 244 11.79 6.94 8.32
C LEU A 244 12.09 7.80 9.55
N LYS A 245 11.28 7.69 10.61
CA LYS A 245 11.38 8.53 11.81
C LYS A 245 12.75 8.48 12.49
N PRO A 246 13.38 7.30 12.72
CA PRO A 246 14.70 7.21 13.34
C PRO A 246 15.84 7.84 12.55
N PHE A 247 15.70 7.92 11.23
CA PHE A 247 16.74 8.54 10.38
C PHE A 247 16.65 10.07 10.37
N GLY A 248 15.54 10.67 10.85
CA GLY A 248 15.37 12.12 10.95
C GLY A 248 15.44 12.88 9.62
N ILE A 249 15.26 12.21 8.49
CA ILE A 249 15.48 12.80 7.15
C ILE A 249 14.23 13.41 6.53
N VAL A 250 13.05 13.00 7.00
CA VAL A 250 11.76 13.50 6.52
C VAL A 250 10.69 13.31 7.59
N ALA A 251 9.84 14.30 7.79
CA ALA A 251 8.67 14.22 8.64
C ALA A 251 7.61 13.27 8.03
N ALA A 252 6.60 12.90 8.81
CA ALA A 252 5.59 11.97 8.32
C ALA A 252 4.78 12.54 7.15
N SER A 253 4.60 11.75 6.12
CA SER A 253 3.58 11.99 5.11
C SER A 253 2.20 11.59 5.64
N GLN A 254 1.14 11.83 4.87
CA GLN A 254 -0.26 11.58 5.26
C GLN A 254 -0.54 10.24 5.99
N GLY A 255 0.28 9.20 5.78
CA GLY A 255 0.26 7.93 6.51
C GLY A 255 -1.00 7.08 6.32
N THR A 256 -1.73 7.28 5.25
CA THR A 256 -2.96 6.59 4.86
C THR A 256 -3.12 6.65 3.35
N MET A 257 -3.83 5.70 2.75
CA MET A 257 -4.23 5.80 1.35
C MET A 257 -5.61 6.45 1.19
N ASN A 258 -6.30 6.75 2.31
CA ASN A 258 -7.65 7.32 2.31
C ASN A 258 -8.60 6.56 1.39
N ASN A 259 -8.69 5.23 1.59
CA ASN A 259 -9.47 4.36 0.71
C ASN A 259 -10.95 4.70 0.79
N LEU A 260 -11.50 5.03 -0.37
CA LEU A 260 -12.91 5.29 -0.60
C LEU A 260 -13.48 4.20 -1.50
N ILE A 261 -14.47 3.49 -0.99
CA ILE A 261 -15.18 2.45 -1.72
C ILE A 261 -16.67 2.77 -1.69
N PHE A 262 -17.34 2.71 -2.80
CA PHE A 262 -18.80 2.75 -2.86
C PHE A 262 -19.34 1.92 -4.01
N GLY A 263 -20.57 1.49 -3.89
CA GLY A 263 -21.21 0.73 -4.95
C GLY A 263 -22.61 0.27 -4.60
N ASN A 264 -23.25 -0.35 -5.58
CA ASN A 264 -24.54 -1.00 -5.48
C ASN A 264 -24.56 -2.27 -6.34
N GLU A 265 -25.71 -2.83 -6.66
CA GLU A 265 -25.83 -4.03 -7.50
C GLU A 265 -25.28 -3.82 -8.94
N ARG A 266 -25.17 -2.56 -9.41
CA ARG A 266 -24.80 -2.23 -10.79
C ARG A 266 -23.36 -1.78 -10.94
N CYS A 267 -22.74 -1.29 -9.89
CA CYS A 267 -21.39 -0.75 -9.96
C CYS A 267 -20.63 -0.92 -8.64
N SER A 268 -19.30 -0.99 -8.76
CA SER A 268 -18.38 -0.91 -7.63
C SER A 268 -17.25 0.05 -7.99
N TYR A 269 -16.94 0.95 -7.09
CA TYR A 269 -15.88 1.93 -7.22
C TYR A 269 -14.91 1.84 -6.05
N TYR A 270 -13.61 1.89 -6.35
CA TYR A 270 -12.54 2.02 -5.37
C TYR A 270 -11.56 3.08 -5.80
N GLU A 271 -11.17 3.93 -4.85
CA GLU A 271 -10.18 4.99 -5.08
C GLU A 271 -9.30 5.18 -3.83
N THR A 272 -8.04 5.48 -4.05
CA THR A 272 -7.15 6.06 -3.05
C THR A 272 -7.10 7.57 -3.24
N ILE A 273 -7.03 8.35 -2.15
CA ILE A 273 -6.98 9.81 -2.23
C ILE A 273 -5.64 10.30 -1.67
N GLY A 274 -4.96 11.17 -2.43
CA GLY A 274 -3.71 11.78 -2.02
C GLY A 274 -3.85 12.71 -0.81
N GLY A 275 -2.73 13.12 -0.24
CA GLY A 275 -2.65 14.06 0.88
C GLY A 275 -1.31 14.79 0.89
N GLY A 276 -0.93 15.35 2.04
CA GLY A 276 0.34 16.05 2.18
C GLY A 276 1.50 15.11 2.43
N THR A 277 2.66 15.38 1.82
CA THR A 277 3.91 14.71 2.20
C THR A 277 4.62 15.44 3.34
N GLY A 278 5.45 14.73 4.09
CA GLY A 278 6.32 15.34 5.08
C GLY A 278 7.38 16.26 4.44
N ALA A 279 7.76 17.30 5.17
CA ALA A 279 8.92 18.14 4.86
C ALA A 279 10.22 17.48 5.34
N GLY A 280 11.34 17.95 4.81
CA GLY A 280 12.67 17.49 5.20
C GLY A 280 13.70 18.61 5.11
N PRO A 281 14.98 18.33 5.43
CA PRO A 281 16.02 19.34 5.41
C PRO A 281 16.23 19.89 3.99
N GLY A 282 15.87 21.17 3.79
CA GLY A 282 16.04 21.87 2.52
C GLY A 282 14.85 21.75 1.56
N PHE A 283 13.72 21.19 1.97
CA PHE A 283 12.53 21.12 1.11
C PHE A 283 11.22 21.10 1.89
N ASP A 284 10.20 21.75 1.33
CA ASP A 284 8.81 21.65 1.78
C ASP A 284 8.16 20.35 1.31
N GLY A 285 7.15 19.90 2.03
CA GLY A 285 6.30 18.78 1.60
C GLY A 285 5.46 19.14 0.37
N ALA A 286 5.18 18.16 -0.47
CA ALA A 286 4.31 18.33 -1.63
C ALA A 286 2.84 18.24 -1.26
N ASP A 287 2.03 19.11 -1.87
CA ASP A 287 0.58 19.16 -1.67
C ASP A 287 -0.13 18.07 -2.49
N ALA A 288 -1.15 17.46 -1.91
CA ALA A 288 -2.18 16.69 -2.63
C ALA A 288 -1.62 15.57 -3.52
N VAL A 289 -0.63 14.82 -3.04
CA VAL A 289 0.02 13.74 -3.80
C VAL A 289 -0.14 12.38 -3.13
N HIS A 290 -0.04 11.34 -3.93
CA HIS A 290 0.16 9.99 -3.41
C HIS A 290 1.61 9.82 -2.97
N SER A 291 1.83 9.16 -1.83
CA SER A 291 3.17 9.00 -1.24
C SER A 291 3.43 7.55 -0.84
N HIS A 292 4.72 7.21 -0.71
CA HIS A 292 5.21 5.94 -0.18
C HIS A 292 4.69 4.69 -0.93
N MET A 293 3.79 3.91 -0.31
CA MET A 293 3.37 2.61 -0.80
C MET A 293 2.23 2.67 -1.82
N THR A 294 1.79 3.87 -2.22
CA THR A 294 0.77 4.04 -3.26
C THR A 294 1.32 4.79 -4.47
N ASN A 295 0.96 4.33 -5.66
CA ASN A 295 1.33 4.91 -6.95
C ASN A 295 0.13 5.06 -7.88
N THR A 296 -1.07 5.08 -7.34
CA THR A 296 -2.31 5.22 -8.11
C THR A 296 -2.48 6.64 -8.63
N ALA A 297 -3.33 6.81 -9.62
CA ALA A 297 -3.84 8.10 -10.07
C ALA A 297 -5.29 8.24 -9.63
N ILE A 298 -5.74 9.48 -9.42
CA ILE A 298 -7.14 9.77 -9.13
C ILE A 298 -7.96 9.65 -10.42
N THR A 299 -9.20 9.20 -10.30
CA THR A 299 -10.10 9.14 -11.44
C THR A 299 -10.48 10.56 -11.87
N ASP A 300 -10.41 10.81 -13.19
CA ASP A 300 -10.86 12.07 -13.77
C ASP A 300 -12.33 12.35 -13.39
N PRO A 301 -12.67 13.58 -12.97
CA PRO A 301 -14.01 13.93 -12.53
C PRO A 301 -15.13 13.63 -13.54
N GLU A 302 -14.89 13.90 -14.84
CA GLU A 302 -15.88 13.66 -15.87
C GLU A 302 -16.11 12.16 -16.09
N VAL A 303 -15.04 11.36 -16.02
CA VAL A 303 -15.12 9.89 -16.10
C VAL A 303 -15.83 9.31 -14.87
N LEU A 304 -15.55 9.85 -13.68
CA LEU A 304 -16.19 9.45 -12.42
C LEU A 304 -17.71 9.66 -12.50
N GLU A 305 -18.15 10.86 -12.86
CA GLU A 305 -19.56 11.24 -12.95
C GLU A 305 -20.31 10.50 -14.07
N TRP A 306 -19.62 10.22 -15.18
CA TRP A 306 -20.21 9.48 -16.30
C TRP A 306 -20.43 8.00 -15.98
N ARG A 307 -19.52 7.38 -15.21
CA ARG A 307 -19.55 5.94 -14.98
C ARG A 307 -20.26 5.52 -13.70
N PHE A 308 -20.32 6.40 -12.69
CA PHE A 308 -20.79 6.07 -11.35
C PHE A 308 -21.89 7.03 -10.88
N PRO A 309 -22.78 6.60 -9.98
CA PRO A 309 -23.89 7.43 -9.50
C PRO A 309 -23.43 8.48 -8.48
N VAL A 310 -22.52 9.35 -8.90
CA VAL A 310 -21.93 10.36 -8.03
C VAL A 310 -21.68 11.65 -8.82
N ARG A 311 -21.75 12.80 -8.15
CA ARG A 311 -21.33 14.11 -8.66
C ARG A 311 -20.27 14.69 -7.74
N LEU A 312 -19.17 15.16 -8.33
CA LEU A 312 -18.07 15.78 -7.61
C LEU A 312 -18.33 17.28 -7.43
N GLU A 313 -18.67 17.70 -6.22
CA GLU A 313 -18.96 19.09 -5.92
C GLU A 313 -17.68 19.92 -5.68
N ARG A 314 -16.64 19.27 -5.11
CA ARG A 314 -15.38 19.94 -4.81
C ARG A 314 -14.21 18.97 -4.87
N PHE A 315 -13.14 19.41 -5.52
CA PHE A 315 -11.84 18.79 -5.48
C PHE A 315 -10.78 19.88 -5.41
N ALA A 316 -10.14 20.05 -4.25
CA ALA A 316 -9.26 21.19 -3.99
C ALA A 316 -8.18 20.84 -2.96
N ILE A 317 -7.09 21.60 -2.96
CA ILE A 317 -6.07 21.55 -1.90
C ILE A 317 -6.70 22.04 -0.58
N ARG A 318 -6.51 21.26 0.49
CA ARG A 318 -6.88 21.62 1.88
C ARG A 318 -5.83 22.57 2.45
N LYS A 319 -5.95 23.86 2.12
CA LYS A 319 -4.96 24.87 2.55
C LYS A 319 -4.76 24.86 4.07
N ASN A 320 -3.51 25.13 4.49
CA ASN A 320 -3.06 25.20 5.88
C ASN A 320 -3.20 23.88 6.66
N SER A 321 -3.22 22.74 5.98
CA SER A 321 -3.25 21.44 6.65
C SER A 321 -1.85 20.81 6.84
N GLY A 322 -0.83 21.30 6.17
CA GLY A 322 0.57 20.94 6.43
C GLY A 322 1.08 21.48 7.76
N GLY A 323 1.90 20.71 8.46
CA GLY A 323 2.57 21.12 9.70
C GLY A 323 3.59 22.22 9.44
N GLN A 324 3.63 23.22 10.32
CA GLN A 324 4.57 24.32 10.23
C GLN A 324 5.97 23.90 10.69
N GLY A 325 7.01 24.59 10.21
CA GLY A 325 8.42 24.38 10.55
C GLY A 325 9.30 25.34 9.78
N GLU A 326 10.60 25.19 9.83
CA GLU A 326 11.54 25.83 8.89
C GLU A 326 11.13 25.44 7.45
N PHE A 327 10.76 24.17 7.26
CA PHE A 327 10.13 23.64 6.05
C PHE A 327 8.74 23.14 6.38
N THR A 328 7.76 23.56 5.58
CA THR A 328 6.32 23.28 5.83
C THR A 328 5.93 21.94 5.22
N GLY A 329 5.18 21.13 5.95
CA GLY A 329 4.56 19.92 5.41
C GLY A 329 3.55 20.22 4.30
N GLY A 330 3.38 19.30 3.36
CA GLY A 330 2.43 19.44 2.26
C GLY A 330 0.98 19.44 2.73
N ASN A 331 0.11 20.10 1.97
CA ASN A 331 -1.32 20.16 2.25
C ASN A 331 -2.06 18.91 1.73
N GLY A 332 -3.13 18.53 2.43
CA GLY A 332 -4.06 17.50 2.00
C GLY A 332 -5.04 17.95 0.92
N ILE A 333 -6.05 17.14 0.71
CA ILE A 333 -7.14 17.33 -0.27
C ILE A 333 -8.48 17.52 0.46
N VAL A 334 -9.35 18.34 -0.11
CA VAL A 334 -10.79 18.34 0.13
C VAL A 334 -11.47 17.69 -1.06
N ARG A 335 -12.20 16.59 -0.83
CA ARG A 335 -13.00 15.91 -1.84
C ARG A 335 -14.44 15.82 -1.34
N GLU A 336 -15.37 16.41 -2.09
CA GLU A 336 -16.78 16.51 -1.73
C GLU A 336 -17.61 15.93 -2.87
N MET A 337 -18.44 14.95 -2.54
CA MET A 337 -19.22 14.19 -3.51
C MET A 337 -20.67 14.10 -3.06
N VAL A 338 -21.60 14.19 -4.01
CA VAL A 338 -23.02 13.94 -3.81
C VAL A 338 -23.42 12.69 -4.56
N PHE A 339 -24.05 11.74 -3.89
CA PHE A 339 -24.54 10.52 -4.51
C PHE A 339 -25.88 10.76 -5.18
N THR A 340 -26.03 10.26 -6.39
CA THR A 340 -27.26 10.43 -7.20
C THR A 340 -28.22 9.26 -7.10
N GLU A 341 -27.77 8.16 -6.51
CA GLU A 341 -28.54 6.94 -6.26
C GLU A 341 -28.13 6.33 -4.91
N PRO A 342 -28.92 5.42 -4.35
CA PRO A 342 -28.53 4.65 -3.17
C PRO A 342 -27.27 3.82 -3.43
N VAL A 343 -26.29 3.87 -2.51
CA VAL A 343 -25.06 3.08 -2.54
C VAL A 343 -24.62 2.70 -1.13
N SER A 344 -23.91 1.59 -1.02
CA SER A 344 -23.15 1.27 0.18
C SER A 344 -21.79 1.98 0.10
N LEU A 345 -21.42 2.70 1.16
CA LEU A 345 -20.14 3.40 1.32
C LEU A 345 -19.27 2.65 2.32
N SER A 346 -18.00 2.47 2.00
CA SER A 346 -16.97 2.00 2.92
C SER A 346 -15.77 2.94 2.89
N LEU A 347 -15.24 3.26 4.08
CA LEU A 347 -14.02 4.03 4.25
C LEU A 347 -13.04 3.22 5.07
N LEU A 348 -11.79 3.15 4.59
CA LEU A 348 -10.67 2.53 5.30
C LEU A 348 -9.51 3.51 5.28
N THR A 349 -9.33 4.23 6.38
CA THR A 349 -8.43 5.38 6.48
C THR A 349 -7.70 5.39 7.82
N GLN A 350 -6.66 6.20 7.95
CA GLN A 350 -5.91 6.43 9.17
C GLN A 350 -5.56 7.91 9.32
N ASN A 351 -4.95 8.27 10.46
CA ASN A 351 -4.60 9.66 10.81
C ASN A 351 -5.84 10.57 10.87
N ARG A 352 -6.90 10.08 11.52
CA ARG A 352 -8.11 10.85 11.86
C ARG A 352 -8.09 11.36 13.30
N THR A 353 -7.39 10.63 14.21
CA THR A 353 -7.24 11.01 15.62
C THR A 353 -6.02 11.88 15.87
N GLN A 354 -4.93 11.59 15.17
CA GLN A 354 -3.67 12.32 15.26
C GLN A 354 -3.14 12.66 13.88
N GLY A 355 -2.56 13.85 13.74
CA GLY A 355 -1.92 14.25 12.48
C GLY A 355 -0.54 13.59 12.30
N PRO A 356 -0.04 13.54 11.06
CA PRO A 356 1.31 13.07 10.77
C PRO A 356 2.36 13.88 11.51
N TYR A 357 3.30 13.21 12.19
CA TYR A 357 4.30 13.87 13.03
C TYR A 357 5.23 14.80 12.26
N GLY A 358 5.59 15.95 12.87
CA GLY A 358 6.70 16.77 12.45
C GLY A 358 8.03 16.27 13.04
N LEU A 359 9.16 16.74 12.52
CA LEU A 359 10.49 16.39 13.00
C LEU A 359 11.35 17.62 13.29
N ASN A 360 12.35 17.46 14.16
CA ASN A 360 13.37 18.45 14.49
C ASN A 360 12.81 19.84 14.87
N GLY A 361 11.71 19.85 15.64
CA GLY A 361 11.00 21.07 16.04
C GLY A 361 9.82 21.45 15.15
N GLY A 362 9.67 20.82 13.98
CA GLY A 362 8.50 21.02 13.11
C GLY A 362 7.22 20.46 13.73
N GLN A 363 6.10 21.09 13.41
CA GLN A 363 4.78 20.74 13.92
C GLN A 363 4.16 19.58 13.13
N ALA A 364 3.24 18.85 13.76
CA ALA A 364 2.44 17.84 13.09
C ALA A 364 1.52 18.46 12.02
N GLY A 365 1.26 17.74 10.94
CA GLY A 365 0.22 18.08 10.01
C GLY A 365 -1.18 17.93 10.64
N HIS A 366 -2.19 18.57 10.06
CA HIS A 366 -3.56 18.39 10.51
C HIS A 366 -4.06 16.98 10.21
N PRO A 367 -4.74 16.30 11.14
CA PRO A 367 -5.38 15.01 10.89
C PRO A 367 -6.44 15.13 9.80
N GLY A 368 -6.77 14.00 9.17
CA GLY A 368 -7.89 13.93 8.24
C GLY A 368 -9.24 14.03 8.95
N GLU A 369 -10.26 14.41 8.20
CA GLU A 369 -11.65 14.49 8.65
C GLU A 369 -12.57 13.88 7.59
N GLN A 370 -13.68 13.30 8.00
CA GLN A 370 -14.66 12.76 7.07
C GLN A 370 -16.07 12.90 7.65
N HIS A 371 -16.94 13.53 6.86
CA HIS A 371 -18.30 13.89 7.27
C HIS A 371 -19.31 13.43 6.23
N LEU A 372 -20.45 12.99 6.70
CA LEU A 372 -21.59 12.64 5.89
C LEU A 372 -22.75 13.59 6.22
N ALA A 373 -23.14 14.40 5.26
CA ALA A 373 -24.35 15.20 5.35
C ALA A 373 -25.50 14.46 4.65
N LYS A 374 -26.45 14.00 5.43
CA LYS A 374 -27.65 13.30 4.95
C LYS A 374 -28.64 14.28 4.31
N ARG A 375 -29.38 13.82 3.31
CA ARG A 375 -30.44 14.63 2.65
C ARG A 375 -31.49 15.21 3.61
N ASN A 376 -31.65 14.64 4.79
CA ASN A 376 -32.57 15.13 5.83
C ASN A 376 -31.96 16.22 6.70
N GLY A 377 -30.72 16.67 6.42
CA GLY A 377 -30.00 17.69 7.18
C GLY A 377 -29.21 17.18 8.37
N GLN A 378 -29.20 15.89 8.63
CA GLN A 378 -28.34 15.28 9.67
C GLN A 378 -26.88 15.29 9.20
N GLU A 379 -25.98 15.74 10.04
CA GLU A 379 -24.53 15.63 9.85
C GLU A 379 -23.96 14.53 10.76
N ILE A 380 -23.10 13.68 10.20
CA ILE A 380 -22.47 12.55 10.88
C ILE A 380 -20.97 12.66 10.65
N GLU A 381 -20.20 12.75 11.72
CA GLU A 381 -18.75 12.56 11.67
C GLU A 381 -18.45 11.04 11.56
N LEU A 382 -17.67 10.65 10.55
CA LEU A 382 -17.34 9.26 10.32
C LEU A 382 -15.98 8.93 10.92
N ALA A 383 -15.89 7.77 11.57
CA ALA A 383 -14.63 7.22 12.07
C ALA A 383 -13.66 6.86 10.94
N SER A 384 -12.38 6.63 11.26
CA SER A 384 -11.34 6.21 10.30
C SER A 384 -11.73 4.96 9.52
N VAL A 385 -12.45 4.04 10.17
CA VAL A 385 -13.05 2.85 9.54
C VAL A 385 -14.57 3.01 9.63
N ALA A 386 -15.25 3.10 8.51
CA ALA A 386 -16.68 3.34 8.48
C ALA A 386 -17.37 2.58 7.33
N GLN A 387 -18.59 2.15 7.59
CA GLN A 387 -19.50 1.64 6.57
C GLN A 387 -20.88 2.29 6.77
N GLN A 388 -21.50 2.74 5.68
CA GLN A 388 -22.76 3.48 5.70
C GLN A 388 -23.59 3.15 4.47
N GLU A 389 -24.91 3.06 4.65
CA GLU A 389 -25.84 3.07 3.54
C GLU A 389 -26.23 4.52 3.22
N LEU A 390 -26.05 4.89 1.97
CA LEU A 390 -26.33 6.24 1.47
C LEU A 390 -27.57 6.24 0.59
N GLU A 391 -28.32 7.33 0.67
CA GLU A 391 -29.44 7.62 -0.20
C GLU A 391 -29.07 8.67 -1.25
N ALA A 392 -29.87 8.77 -2.31
CA ALA A 392 -29.71 9.85 -3.28
C ALA A 392 -29.75 11.23 -2.59
N SER A 393 -28.84 12.10 -2.96
CA SER A 393 -28.59 13.44 -2.39
C SER A 393 -27.85 13.46 -1.04
N ASP A 394 -27.42 12.32 -0.50
CA ASP A 394 -26.46 12.33 0.60
C ASP A 394 -25.10 12.83 0.08
N ARG A 395 -24.37 13.56 0.93
CA ARG A 395 -23.08 14.20 0.57
C ARG A 395 -21.98 13.70 1.47
N LEU A 396 -20.91 13.22 0.87
CA LEU A 396 -19.67 12.82 1.57
C LEU A 396 -18.61 13.92 1.39
N ILE A 397 -17.99 14.33 2.51
CA ILE A 397 -16.88 15.28 2.54
C ILE A 397 -15.68 14.56 3.16
N ILE A 398 -14.60 14.41 2.40
CA ILE A 398 -13.33 13.88 2.88
C ILE A 398 -12.29 14.99 2.83
N LYS A 399 -11.63 15.23 3.96
CA LYS A 399 -10.46 16.09 4.07
C LYS A 399 -9.28 15.20 4.45
N THR A 400 -8.31 15.04 3.56
CA THR A 400 -7.16 14.18 3.82
C THR A 400 -6.13 14.86 4.72
N PRO A 401 -5.26 14.11 5.42
CA PRO A 401 -4.23 14.67 6.29
C PRO A 401 -3.21 15.50 5.51
N GLY A 402 -2.68 16.54 6.16
CA GLY A 402 -1.45 17.20 5.73
C GLY A 402 -0.21 16.37 6.12
N GLY A 403 0.96 16.71 5.59
CA GLY A 403 2.24 16.16 6.03
C GLY A 403 2.81 16.92 7.24
N GLY A 404 3.74 16.33 7.98
CA GLY A 404 4.46 16.99 9.07
C GLY A 404 5.48 18.02 8.58
N GLY A 405 5.69 19.09 9.36
CA GLY A 405 6.74 20.08 9.15
C GLY A 405 8.10 19.59 9.65
N TRP A 406 9.16 20.25 9.22
CA TRP A 406 10.52 19.93 9.62
C TRP A 406 11.28 21.18 10.06
N GLY A 407 12.08 21.08 11.13
CA GLY A 407 12.87 22.18 11.68
C GLY A 407 12.05 23.15 12.53
N GLU A 408 12.73 23.90 13.41
CA GLU A 408 12.11 24.93 14.23
C GLU A 408 11.65 26.12 13.39
N ILE A 409 10.56 26.74 13.79
CA ILE A 409 10.06 27.97 13.18
C ILE A 409 10.97 29.11 13.67
N ASN A 410 11.67 29.76 12.76
CA ASN A 410 12.51 30.95 13.06
C ASN A 410 11.67 32.19 13.29
#